data_2bbede08a878152d214beebeba897bba
#
_entry.id   2bbede08a878152d214beebeba897bba
#
_cell.length_a   1.000
_cell.length_b   1.000
_cell.length_c   1.000
_cell.angle_alpha   90.00
_cell.angle_beta   90.00
_cell.angle_gamma   90.00
#
_symmetry.space_group_name_H-M   'P 1'
#
loop_
_entity.id
_entity.type
_entity.pdbx_description
1 polymer ?
#
loop_
_entity_poly.entity_id
_entity_poly.type
_entity_poly.pdbx_seq_one_letter_code
_entity_poly.pdbx_strand_id
1 'polypeptide(L)'
;MREKDVSRLLTDEYAERILVATQQTPRSVQEISDKYDIPIAACYRKIHELEEAGFLIVAEIVTTPKGKTMKLYRSLLRSAQLLYQDGIFKVKFEFDVDKEINGVWIELNAALDS
;
A
#
# COMPACT_ATOMS: atom_id res chain seq x y z
N MET A 1 -2.62 -9.09 -8.18
CA MET A 1 -3.75 -8.32 -7.64
C MET A 1 -4.69 -7.93 -8.77
N ARG A 2 -5.98 -8.08 -8.56
CA ARG A 2 -6.97 -7.72 -9.58
C ARG A 2 -7.22 -6.20 -9.56
N GLU A 3 -7.60 -5.64 -10.71
CA GLU A 3 -7.87 -4.20 -10.86
C GLU A 3 -8.93 -3.70 -9.86
N LYS A 4 -9.89 -4.55 -9.54
CA LYS A 4 -10.94 -4.29 -8.55
C LYS A 4 -10.36 -4.01 -7.16
N ASP A 5 -9.35 -4.79 -6.76
CA ASP A 5 -8.66 -4.62 -5.47
C ASP A 5 -7.80 -3.37 -5.48
N VAL A 6 -7.19 -3.05 -6.61
CA VAL A 6 -6.42 -1.81 -6.80
C VAL A 6 -7.33 -0.60 -6.58
N SER A 7 -8.52 -0.62 -7.20
CA SER A 7 -9.49 0.47 -7.05
C SER A 7 -9.87 0.68 -5.58
N ARG A 8 -10.12 -0.40 -4.84
CA ARG A 8 -10.44 -0.32 -3.41
C ARG A 8 -9.31 0.28 -2.59
N LEU A 9 -8.06 -0.14 -2.86
CA LEU A 9 -6.90 0.38 -2.14
C LEU A 9 -6.68 1.86 -2.40
N LEU A 10 -6.89 2.31 -3.63
CA LEU A 10 -6.73 3.72 -3.99
C LEU A 10 -7.72 4.64 -3.28
N THR A 11 -8.88 4.12 -2.89
CA THR A 11 -9.93 4.88 -2.22
C THR A 11 -9.97 4.66 -0.71
N ASP A 12 -9.07 3.85 -0.17
CA ASP A 12 -9.03 3.53 1.25
C ASP A 12 -8.15 4.52 2.00
N GLU A 13 -8.74 5.27 2.93
CA GLU A 13 -8.03 6.26 3.75
C GLU A 13 -6.91 5.66 4.58
N TYR A 14 -7.12 4.47 5.12
CA TYR A 14 -6.11 3.82 5.95
C TYR A 14 -4.92 3.37 5.11
N ALA A 15 -5.19 2.83 3.91
CA ALA A 15 -4.13 2.44 2.99
C ALA A 15 -3.28 3.65 2.59
N GLU A 16 -3.93 4.78 2.32
CA GLU A 16 -3.26 6.04 2.00
C GLU A 16 -2.32 6.46 3.12
N ARG A 17 -2.81 6.49 4.36
CA ARG A 17 -2.01 6.88 5.53
C ARG A 17 -0.83 5.95 5.75
N ILE A 18 -1.04 4.64 5.57
CA ILE A 18 0.01 3.64 5.74
C ILE A 18 1.12 3.83 4.69
N LEU A 19 0.74 4.04 3.44
CA LEU A 19 1.70 4.26 2.37
C LEU A 19 2.51 5.54 2.60
N VAL A 20 1.85 6.62 3.01
CA VAL A 20 2.52 7.87 3.34
C VAL A 20 3.48 7.67 4.53
N ALA A 21 3.02 6.96 5.56
CA ALA A 21 3.80 6.72 6.78
C ALA A 21 5.09 5.94 6.52
N THR A 22 5.08 5.07 5.52
CA THR A 22 6.18 4.13 5.26
C THR A 22 7.02 4.49 4.04
N GLN A 23 6.76 5.64 3.42
CA GLN A 23 7.44 6.05 2.19
C GLN A 23 8.93 6.29 2.38
N GLN A 24 9.30 7.00 3.44
CA GLN A 24 10.71 7.39 3.65
C GLN A 24 11.41 6.59 4.74
N THR A 25 10.67 6.14 5.73
CA THR A 25 11.23 5.47 6.90
C THR A 25 10.44 4.19 7.18
N PRO A 26 11.11 3.04 7.36
CA PRO A 26 10.42 1.82 7.79
C PRO A 26 9.77 2.04 9.16
N ARG A 27 8.55 1.53 9.33
CA ARG A 27 7.77 1.71 10.56
C ARG A 27 7.05 0.44 10.95
N SER A 28 6.88 0.25 12.26
CA SER A 28 6.10 -0.86 12.80
C SER A 28 4.60 -0.57 12.72
N VAL A 29 3.79 -1.61 12.81
CA VAL A 29 2.33 -1.48 12.85
C VAL A 29 1.90 -0.58 14.00
N GLN A 30 2.48 -0.79 15.18
CA GLN A 30 2.14 -0.01 16.38
C GLN A 30 2.43 1.47 16.19
N GLU A 31 3.58 1.78 15.63
CA GLU A 31 3.99 3.15 15.36
C GLU A 31 3.05 3.83 14.37
N ILE A 32 2.69 3.13 13.30
CA ILE A 32 1.75 3.64 12.28
C ILE A 32 0.37 3.89 12.90
N SER A 33 -0.13 2.91 13.65
CA SER A 33 -1.42 3.01 14.32
C SER A 33 -1.49 4.24 15.24
N ASP A 34 -0.46 4.41 16.08
CA ASP A 34 -0.42 5.51 17.06
C ASP A 34 -0.28 6.88 16.39
N LYS A 35 0.64 6.98 15.44
CA LYS A 35 0.98 8.27 14.84
C LYS A 35 -0.04 8.76 13.82
N TYR A 36 -0.66 7.84 13.11
CA TYR A 36 -1.57 8.16 12.00
C TYR A 36 -3.03 7.89 12.33
N ASP A 37 -3.32 7.65 13.61
CA ASP A 37 -4.68 7.50 14.12
C ASP A 37 -5.49 6.43 13.37
N ILE A 38 -4.94 5.22 13.33
CA ILE A 38 -5.60 4.07 12.73
C ILE A 38 -5.83 3.03 13.82
N PRO A 39 -7.06 2.54 14.02
CA PRO A 39 -7.30 1.47 14.98
C PRO A 39 -6.37 0.29 14.71
N ILE A 40 -5.75 -0.25 15.77
CA ILE A 40 -4.69 -1.26 15.62
C ILE A 40 -5.10 -2.46 14.78
N ALA A 41 -6.31 -2.99 14.99
CA ALA A 41 -6.80 -4.13 14.22
C ALA A 41 -6.96 -3.80 12.74
N ALA A 42 -7.46 -2.60 12.42
CA ALA A 42 -7.59 -2.14 11.05
C ALA A 42 -6.21 -1.92 10.40
N CYS A 43 -5.25 -1.43 11.19
CA CYS A 43 -3.89 -1.21 10.74
C CYS A 43 -3.23 -2.52 10.32
N TYR A 44 -3.32 -3.56 11.15
CA TYR A 44 -2.80 -4.90 10.84
C TYR A 44 -3.42 -5.45 9.55
N ARG A 45 -4.75 -5.35 9.44
CA ARG A 45 -5.47 -5.87 8.27
C ARG A 45 -5.04 -5.15 6.99
N LYS A 46 -4.96 -3.82 7.02
CA LYS A 46 -4.59 -3.04 5.84
C LYS A 46 -3.14 -3.26 5.44
N ILE A 47 -2.24 -3.33 6.40
CA ILE A 47 -0.83 -3.60 6.14
C ILE A 47 -0.70 -4.97 5.45
N HIS A 48 -1.42 -5.97 5.93
CA HIS A 48 -1.40 -7.29 5.32
C HIS A 48 -1.92 -7.27 3.88
N GLU A 49 -3.02 -6.56 3.62
CA GLU A 49 -3.57 -6.40 2.28
C GLU A 49 -2.57 -5.70 1.35
N LEU A 50 -1.92 -4.63 1.82
CA LEU A 50 -0.94 -3.89 1.03
C LEU A 50 0.31 -4.73 0.75
N GLU A 51 0.72 -5.52 1.72
CA GLU A 51 1.87 -6.42 1.57
C GLU A 51 1.56 -7.50 0.52
N GLU A 52 0.38 -8.12 0.60
CA GLU A 52 -0.05 -9.11 -0.40
C GLU A 52 -0.16 -8.52 -1.80
N ALA A 53 -0.57 -7.27 -1.89
CA ALA A 53 -0.68 -6.57 -3.16
C ALA A 53 0.68 -6.13 -3.73
N GLY A 54 1.74 -6.25 -2.95
CA GLY A 54 3.08 -5.87 -3.37
C GLY A 54 3.40 -4.40 -3.20
N PHE A 55 2.62 -3.66 -2.42
CA PHE A 55 2.84 -2.22 -2.18
C PHE A 55 3.72 -1.98 -0.96
N LEU A 56 3.78 -2.93 -0.05
CA LEU A 56 4.61 -2.87 1.16
C LEU A 56 5.52 -4.09 1.24
N ILE A 57 6.68 -3.90 1.85
CA ILE A 57 7.57 -5.02 2.22
C ILE A 57 7.95 -4.88 3.68
N VAL A 58 8.37 -6.01 4.26
CA VAL A 58 9.09 -6.00 5.53
C VAL A 58 10.53 -5.60 5.21
N ALA A 59 10.88 -4.37 5.54
CA ALA A 59 12.23 -3.85 5.26
C ALA A 59 13.24 -4.30 6.29
N GLU A 60 12.77 -4.55 7.53
CA GLU A 60 13.65 -4.81 8.65
C GLU A 60 12.89 -5.57 9.74
N ILE A 61 13.57 -6.47 10.44
CA ILE A 61 13.03 -7.12 11.63
C ILE A 61 13.96 -6.76 12.78
N VAL A 62 13.40 -6.13 13.82
CA VAL A 62 14.17 -5.73 14.99
C VAL A 62 13.70 -6.51 16.21
N THR A 63 14.62 -6.71 17.16
CA THR A 63 14.31 -7.36 18.43
C THR A 63 14.36 -6.31 19.52
N THR A 64 13.26 -6.22 20.29
CA THR A 64 13.18 -5.27 21.39
C THR A 64 14.03 -5.79 22.56
N PRO A 65 14.38 -4.91 23.54
CA PRO A 65 15.11 -5.34 24.74
C PRO A 65 14.41 -6.44 25.53
N LYS A 66 13.09 -6.58 25.38
CA LYS A 66 12.30 -7.63 26.04
C LYS A 66 12.23 -8.93 25.23
N GLY A 67 12.98 -9.02 24.12
CA GLY A 67 13.03 -10.22 23.30
C GLY A 67 11.90 -10.39 22.31
N LYS A 68 11.04 -9.38 22.13
CA LYS A 68 9.98 -9.41 21.11
C LYS A 68 10.55 -9.01 19.76
N THR A 69 10.12 -9.69 18.71
CA THR A 69 10.45 -9.28 17.35
C THR A 69 9.39 -8.32 16.83
N MET A 70 9.83 -7.36 16.02
CA MET A 70 8.98 -6.35 15.46
C MET A 70 9.35 -6.14 13.99
N LYS A 71 8.36 -6.22 13.12
CA LYS A 71 8.55 -5.99 11.69
C LYS A 71 8.41 -4.50 11.40
N LEU A 72 9.33 -3.97 10.60
CA LEU A 72 9.26 -2.61 10.11
C LEU A 72 8.94 -2.65 8.63
N TYR A 73 7.87 -1.98 8.24
CA TYR A 73 7.35 -1.98 6.88
C TYR A 73 7.77 -0.74 6.13
N ARG A 74 8.00 -0.91 4.84
CA ARG A 74 8.35 0.18 3.95
C ARG A 74 7.53 0.09 2.67
N SER A 75 7.08 1.25 2.18
CA SER A 75 6.37 1.34 0.90
C SER A 75 7.32 1.15 -0.26
N LEU A 76 6.93 0.32 -1.21
CA LEU A 76 7.58 0.19 -2.50
C LEU A 76 6.96 1.12 -3.53
N LEU A 77 5.79 1.68 -3.24
CA LEU A 77 5.10 2.56 -4.16
C LEU A 77 5.72 3.94 -4.14
N ARG A 78 6.17 4.42 -5.29
CA ARG A 78 6.73 5.76 -5.45
C ARG A 78 5.69 6.75 -5.92
N SER A 79 4.82 6.35 -6.83
CA SER A 79 3.73 7.20 -7.28
C SER A 79 2.54 6.37 -7.74
N ALA A 80 1.37 6.97 -7.63
CA ALA A 80 0.14 6.43 -8.19
C ALA A 80 -0.58 7.60 -8.85
N GLN A 81 -0.99 7.41 -10.10
CA GLN A 81 -1.69 8.42 -10.87
C GLN A 81 -3.02 7.87 -11.35
N LEU A 82 -4.08 8.60 -11.09
CA LEU A 82 -5.41 8.25 -11.56
C LEU A 82 -5.78 9.18 -12.70
N LEU A 83 -6.18 8.61 -13.81
CA LEU A 83 -6.63 9.36 -14.99
C LEU A 83 -8.06 8.98 -15.33
N TYR A 84 -8.89 9.98 -15.50
CA TYR A 84 -10.23 9.80 -16.06
C TYR A 84 -10.27 10.53 -17.40
N GLN A 85 -10.61 9.83 -18.47
CA GLN A 85 -10.70 10.42 -19.80
C GLN A 85 -11.75 9.67 -20.60
N ASP A 86 -12.75 10.41 -21.10
CA ASP A 86 -13.80 9.88 -21.98
C ASP A 86 -14.51 8.65 -21.43
N GLY A 87 -14.82 8.68 -20.12
CA GLY A 87 -15.53 7.61 -19.45
C GLY A 87 -14.64 6.45 -19.02
N ILE A 88 -13.34 6.54 -19.22
CA ILE A 88 -12.39 5.47 -18.87
C ILE A 88 -11.51 5.91 -17.72
N PHE A 89 -11.52 5.13 -16.64
CA PHE A 89 -10.60 5.31 -15.52
C PHE A 89 -9.38 4.41 -15.72
N LYS A 90 -8.19 5.00 -15.53
CA LYS A 90 -6.93 4.27 -15.59
C LYS A 90 -6.06 4.66 -14.42
N VAL A 91 -5.22 3.74 -13.98
CA VAL A 91 -4.22 4.00 -12.94
C VAL A 91 -2.85 3.57 -13.44
N LYS A 92 -1.83 4.33 -13.05
CA LYS A 92 -0.45 3.99 -13.34
C LYS A 92 0.33 4.02 -12.02
N PHE A 93 1.07 2.95 -11.75
CA PHE A 93 1.93 2.86 -10.58
C PHE A 93 3.39 2.94 -10.98
N GLU A 94 4.18 3.63 -10.16
CA GLU A 94 5.64 3.59 -10.21
C GLU A 94 6.13 3.00 -8.90
N PHE A 95 6.95 1.96 -8.99
CA PHE A 95 7.49 1.25 -7.83
C PHE A 95 9.01 1.41 -7.77
N ASP A 96 9.59 1.23 -6.58
CA ASP A 96 11.04 1.27 -6.36
C ASP A 96 11.76 0.04 -6.94
N VAL A 97 11.01 -1.00 -7.31
CA VAL A 97 11.53 -2.23 -7.90
C VAL A 97 10.85 -2.51 -9.23
N ASP A 98 11.50 -3.31 -10.07
CA ASP A 98 10.92 -3.71 -11.34
C ASP A 98 9.72 -4.62 -11.11
N LYS A 99 8.60 -4.24 -11.69
CA LYS A 99 7.36 -5.03 -11.71
C LYS A 99 6.78 -4.92 -13.10
N GLU A 100 6.05 -5.96 -13.53
CA GLU A 100 5.42 -5.99 -14.85
C GLU A 100 4.53 -4.78 -15.11
N ILE A 101 3.84 -4.31 -14.06
CA ILE A 101 2.89 -3.20 -14.16
C ILE A 101 3.55 -1.84 -13.89
N ASN A 102 4.88 -1.81 -13.68
CA ASN A 102 5.57 -0.56 -13.37
C ASN A 102 5.52 0.41 -14.56
N GLY A 103 4.91 1.57 -14.36
CA GLY A 103 4.78 2.59 -15.39
C GLY A 103 3.76 2.30 -16.48
N VAL A 104 2.91 1.30 -16.29
CA VAL A 104 1.89 0.90 -17.26
C VAL A 104 0.52 1.38 -16.80
N TRP A 105 -0.27 1.95 -17.72
CA TRP A 105 -1.65 2.33 -17.43
C TRP A 105 -2.53 1.09 -17.39
N ILE A 106 -3.27 0.94 -16.30
CA ILE A 106 -4.20 -0.16 -16.09
C ILE A 106 -5.62 0.41 -16.13
N GLU A 107 -6.47 -0.15 -16.97
CA GLU A 107 -7.86 0.27 -17.08
C GLU A 107 -8.69 -0.33 -15.96
N LEU A 108 -9.31 0.54 -15.15
CA LEU A 108 -10.10 0.11 -13.99
C LEU A 108 -11.54 -0.25 -14.34
N ASN A 109 -12.09 0.33 -15.40
CA ASN A 109 -13.47 0.09 -15.81
C ASN A 109 -13.74 -1.39 -16.15
N ALA A 110 -12.76 -2.08 -16.71
CA ALA A 110 -12.88 -3.49 -17.03
C ALA A 110 -13.19 -4.34 -15.79
N ALA A 111 -12.68 -3.94 -14.62
CA ALA A 111 -12.94 -4.60 -13.35
C ALA A 111 -14.31 -4.26 -12.80
N LEU A 112 -14.82 -3.06 -13.08
CA LEU A 112 -16.11 -2.60 -12.58
C LEU A 112 -17.29 -3.23 -13.34
N ASP A 113 -17.06 -3.60 -14.58
CA ASP A 113 -18.07 -4.20 -15.46
C ASP A 113 -18.21 -5.72 -15.31
N SER A 114 -17.37 -6.33 -14.51
CA SER A 114 -17.36 -7.78 -14.33
C SER A 114 -18.19 -8.26 -13.15
#